data_b3be3e6dbc9633d77f04e17a77abbc80
#
_entry.id   b3be3e6dbc9633d77f04e17a77abbc80
#
_cell.length_a   1.000
_cell.length_b   1.000
_cell.length_c   1.000
_cell.angle_alpha   90.00
_cell.angle_beta   90.00
_cell.angle_gamma   90.00
#
_symmetry.space_group_name_H-M   'P 1'
#
loop_
_entity.id
_entity.type
_entity.pdbx_description
1 polymer ?
#
loop_
_entity_poly.entity_id
_entity_poly.type
_entity_poly.pdbx_seq_one_letter_code
_entity_poly.pdbx_strand_id
1 'polypeptide(L)'
;YEMQRSLVGSEMCIRDSQLTDNGYLVVKLFLQVSKKEQEKRIEHLSKEKDTRWRVSRNDRWQNEHYEKCLNAFDSYLKETNLPSAPWYIIDAESKKWTELQALEILTEGIDVALANNAMAVPILQNVFSMEKMPLLSEIPLDKTIGEDEYKKELKRLQNRLGELHNRLYRKKVPVIIAYEGWDAAGKGGNIKRITGALDPRGYEVHPIASPEPHEKARHYLWRFWTRLPKTGHIAIFDRTWYGRVMVERLEGFCSENDWKRAYNEINEFEKELHDWGAVIIKFWVQIDKDTQLERFNERQNTPQKQWKITDEDWRNREKWDQYEDAVNEMIQKTSTTYAPWHILESVDKRYARIKALKIVIEELEKVLE
;
A
#
# COMPACT_ATOMS: atom_id res chain seq x y z
N TYR A 1 16.94 -15.33 9.73
CA TYR A 1 15.81 -15.80 10.56
C TYR A 1 15.39 -14.79 11.61
N GLU A 2 16.31 -14.03 12.22
CA GLU A 2 16.00 -12.93 13.15
C GLU A 2 15.44 -11.69 12.46
N MET A 3 15.96 -11.34 11.27
CA MET A 3 15.46 -10.21 10.46
C MET A 3 14.01 -10.43 10.01
N GLN A 4 13.63 -11.67 9.64
CA GLN A 4 12.23 -12.00 9.31
C GLN A 4 11.28 -11.92 10.50
N ARG A 5 11.74 -12.14 11.73
CA ARG A 5 10.92 -12.03 12.94
C ARG A 5 10.58 -10.59 13.30
N SER A 6 11.53 -9.67 13.16
CA SER A 6 11.31 -8.23 13.39
C SER A 6 10.31 -7.64 12.40
N LEU A 7 10.38 -8.04 11.13
CA LEU A 7 9.44 -7.60 10.09
C LEU A 7 8.01 -8.07 10.38
N VAL A 8 7.81 -9.36 10.71
CA VAL A 8 6.49 -9.92 11.02
C VAL A 8 5.83 -9.25 12.24
N GLY A 9 6.60 -8.87 13.26
CA GLY A 9 6.07 -8.16 14.42
C GLY A 9 5.59 -6.75 14.08
N SER A 10 6.37 -6.00 13.33
CA SER A 10 6.05 -4.64 12.88
C SER A 10 4.83 -4.62 11.96
N GLU A 11 4.75 -5.50 10.98
CA GLU A 11 3.62 -5.64 10.06
C GLU A 11 2.30 -5.95 10.79
N MET A 12 2.33 -6.82 11.81
CA MET A 12 1.14 -7.13 12.61
C MET A 12 0.66 -5.91 13.41
N CYS A 13 1.56 -5.17 14.03
CA CYS A 13 1.21 -3.96 14.79
C CYS A 13 0.60 -2.89 13.90
N ILE A 14 1.17 -2.65 12.72
CA ILE A 14 0.65 -1.70 11.73
C ILE A 14 -0.77 -2.10 11.31
N ARG A 15 -0.98 -3.35 10.94
CA ARG A 15 -2.30 -3.85 10.54
C ARG A 15 -3.32 -3.76 11.67
N ASP A 16 -2.95 -4.14 12.90
CA ASP A 16 -3.83 -4.06 14.06
C ASP A 16 -4.26 -2.59 14.32
N SER A 17 -3.32 -1.63 14.26
CA SER A 17 -3.61 -0.21 14.40
C SER A 17 -4.55 0.29 13.29
N GLN A 18 -4.27 -0.02 12.03
CA GLN A 18 -5.11 0.39 10.90
C GLN A 18 -6.54 -0.15 11.03
N LEU A 19 -6.72 -1.39 11.51
CA LEU A 19 -8.04 -1.98 11.72
C LEU A 19 -8.76 -1.30 12.90
N THR A 20 -8.11 -1.16 14.05
CA THR A 20 -8.73 -0.54 15.24
C THR A 20 -9.04 0.93 15.03
N ASP A 21 -8.19 1.68 14.35
CA ASP A 21 -8.42 3.08 14.00
C ASP A 21 -9.60 3.26 13.05
N ASN A 22 -9.92 2.24 12.27
CA ASN A 22 -11.08 2.19 11.37
C ASN A 22 -12.33 1.57 12.03
N GLY A 23 -12.33 1.43 13.37
CA GLY A 23 -13.49 0.97 14.16
C GLY A 23 -13.66 -0.55 14.24
N TYR A 24 -12.66 -1.34 13.85
CA TYR A 24 -12.70 -2.79 14.04
C TYR A 24 -12.32 -3.16 15.47
N LEU A 25 -13.05 -4.11 16.04
CA LEU A 25 -12.62 -4.82 17.26
C LEU A 25 -11.64 -5.93 16.87
N VAL A 26 -10.39 -5.82 17.32
CA VAL A 26 -9.36 -6.84 17.10
C VAL A 26 -9.13 -7.60 18.43
N VAL A 27 -9.49 -8.86 18.47
CA VAL A 27 -9.27 -9.75 19.64
C VAL A 27 -8.22 -10.78 19.28
N LYS A 28 -7.10 -10.79 19.99
CA LYS A 28 -5.99 -11.72 19.78
C LYS A 28 -5.92 -12.73 20.92
N LEU A 29 -6.10 -14.02 20.61
CA LEU A 29 -6.10 -15.10 21.58
C LEU A 29 -4.86 -15.98 21.39
N PHE A 30 -4.08 -16.18 22.44
CA PHE A 30 -2.98 -17.14 22.47
C PHE A 30 -3.34 -18.32 23.39
N LEU A 31 -3.44 -19.51 22.80
CA LEU A 31 -3.80 -20.72 23.53
C LEU A 31 -2.55 -21.41 24.04
N GLN A 32 -2.32 -21.32 25.36
CA GLN A 32 -1.17 -21.91 26.01
C GLN A 32 -1.49 -23.31 26.53
N VAL A 33 -0.65 -24.29 26.18
CA VAL A 33 -0.68 -25.66 26.73
C VAL A 33 0.70 -26.04 27.22
N SER A 34 0.77 -26.87 28.26
CA SER A 34 2.05 -27.42 28.74
C SER A 34 2.64 -28.40 27.71
N LYS A 35 3.97 -28.60 27.81
CA LYS A 35 4.68 -29.58 26.97
C LYS A 35 4.06 -30.96 27.07
N LYS A 36 3.70 -31.36 28.31
CA LYS A 36 3.11 -32.67 28.63
C LYS A 36 1.72 -32.87 28.01
N GLU A 37 0.87 -31.85 28.09
CA GLU A 37 -0.46 -31.92 27.47
C GLU A 37 -0.37 -31.86 25.92
N GLN A 38 0.56 -31.08 25.37
CA GLN A 38 0.81 -31.06 23.94
C GLN A 38 1.25 -32.45 23.44
N GLU A 39 2.22 -33.09 24.11
CA GLU A 39 2.68 -34.43 23.82
C GLU A 39 1.54 -35.46 23.84
N LYS A 40 0.75 -35.47 24.90
CA LYS A 40 -0.44 -36.32 25.04
C LYS A 40 -1.44 -36.15 23.91
N ARG A 41 -1.71 -34.90 23.47
CA ARG A 41 -2.61 -34.61 22.35
C ARG A 41 -2.04 -35.09 21.01
N ILE A 42 -0.74 -34.88 20.77
CA ILE A 42 -0.03 -35.38 19.57
C ILE A 42 -0.10 -36.90 19.52
N GLU A 43 0.17 -37.60 20.65
CA GLU A 43 0.06 -39.05 20.70
C GLU A 43 -1.36 -39.55 20.42
N HIS A 44 -2.36 -38.95 21.08
CA HIS A 44 -3.76 -39.33 20.86
C HIS A 44 -4.18 -39.19 19.41
N LEU A 45 -3.88 -38.06 18.79
CA LEU A 45 -4.18 -37.82 17.37
C LEU A 45 -3.42 -38.74 16.42
N SER A 46 -2.19 -39.15 16.80
CA SER A 46 -1.35 -40.04 16.00
C SER A 46 -1.82 -41.51 16.01
N LYS A 47 -2.49 -41.93 17.09
CA LYS A 47 -2.98 -43.33 17.24
C LYS A 47 -4.18 -43.63 16.33
N GLU A 48 -5.05 -42.65 16.12
CA GLU A 48 -6.27 -42.82 15.36
C GLU A 48 -6.02 -42.64 13.85
N LYS A 49 -6.49 -43.61 13.04
CA LYS A 49 -6.30 -43.62 11.57
C LYS A 49 -6.87 -42.34 10.92
N ASP A 50 -8.01 -41.87 11.42
CA ASP A 50 -8.74 -40.74 10.85
C ASP A 50 -8.22 -39.35 11.30
N THR A 51 -7.36 -39.32 12.34
CA THR A 51 -6.82 -38.05 12.88
C THR A 51 -5.31 -37.90 12.76
N ARG A 52 -4.57 -38.99 12.50
CA ARG A 52 -3.09 -38.98 12.42
C ARG A 52 -2.53 -38.01 11.37
N TRP A 53 -3.29 -37.68 10.32
CA TRP A 53 -2.93 -36.74 9.28
C TRP A 53 -2.86 -35.28 9.77
N ARG A 54 -3.49 -35.00 10.92
CA ARG A 54 -3.46 -33.67 11.58
C ARG A 54 -2.14 -33.40 12.28
N VAL A 55 -1.33 -34.40 12.50
CA VAL A 55 -0.03 -34.24 13.19
C VAL A 55 1.07 -34.13 12.15
N SER A 56 1.62 -32.95 12.03
CA SER A 56 2.73 -32.64 11.13
C SER A 56 4.10 -32.93 11.76
N ARG A 57 5.16 -32.89 10.95
CA ARG A 57 6.53 -32.90 11.47
C ARG A 57 6.82 -31.70 12.36
N ASN A 58 6.22 -30.56 12.04
CA ASN A 58 6.41 -29.33 12.78
C ASN A 58 5.81 -29.42 14.19
N ASP A 59 4.65 -30.06 14.37
CA ASP A 59 4.04 -30.25 15.69
C ASP A 59 4.96 -31.06 16.63
N ARG A 60 5.57 -32.14 16.10
CA ARG A 60 6.54 -32.94 16.85
C ARG A 60 7.81 -32.16 17.17
N TRP A 61 8.34 -31.44 16.19
CA TRP A 61 9.50 -30.60 16.38
C TRP A 61 9.26 -29.50 17.42
N GLN A 62 8.08 -28.87 17.42
CA GLN A 62 7.70 -27.87 18.43
C GLN A 62 7.65 -28.47 19.84
N ASN A 63 7.13 -29.67 20.00
CA ASN A 63 7.11 -30.35 21.30
C ASN A 63 8.52 -30.71 21.77
N GLU A 64 9.36 -31.25 20.90
CA GLU A 64 10.77 -31.55 21.19
C GLU A 64 11.55 -30.31 21.61
N HIS A 65 11.25 -29.15 21.00
CA HIS A 65 11.92 -27.87 21.24
C HIS A 65 11.02 -26.86 21.99
N TYR A 66 10.17 -27.37 22.87
CA TYR A 66 9.11 -26.59 23.52
C TYR A 66 9.61 -25.30 24.17
N GLU A 67 10.68 -25.32 24.98
CA GLU A 67 11.24 -24.14 25.63
C GLU A 67 11.74 -23.08 24.63
N LYS A 68 12.35 -23.54 23.54
CA LYS A 68 12.79 -22.63 22.47
C LYS A 68 11.62 -21.96 21.79
N CYS A 69 10.54 -22.70 21.54
CA CYS A 69 9.31 -22.15 20.97
C CYS A 69 8.61 -21.21 21.93
N LEU A 70 8.54 -21.56 23.23
CA LEU A 70 7.93 -20.74 24.28
C LEU A 70 8.63 -19.38 24.37
N ASN A 71 9.95 -19.34 24.43
CA ASN A 71 10.72 -18.09 24.44
C ASN A 71 10.50 -17.24 23.18
N ALA A 72 10.36 -17.90 22.02
CA ALA A 72 10.07 -17.20 20.78
C ALA A 72 8.65 -16.59 20.77
N PHE A 73 7.66 -17.33 21.30
CA PHE A 73 6.29 -16.83 21.46
C PHE A 73 6.23 -15.69 22.48
N ASP A 74 6.93 -15.79 23.60
CA ASP A 74 6.97 -14.74 24.63
C ASP A 74 7.52 -13.41 24.04
N SER A 75 8.61 -13.47 23.27
CA SER A 75 9.13 -12.31 22.55
C SER A 75 8.11 -11.74 21.55
N TYR A 76 7.51 -12.62 20.75
CA TYR A 76 6.51 -12.22 19.76
C TYR A 76 5.29 -11.55 20.39
N LEU A 77 4.74 -12.13 21.48
CA LEU A 77 3.60 -11.58 22.20
C LEU A 77 3.93 -10.20 22.78
N LYS A 78 5.14 -10.01 23.34
CA LYS A 78 5.60 -8.71 23.87
C LYS A 78 5.73 -7.66 22.79
N GLU A 79 6.32 -8.02 21.65
CA GLU A 79 6.56 -7.10 20.54
C GLU A 79 5.27 -6.69 19.82
N THR A 80 4.23 -7.55 19.86
CA THR A 80 2.97 -7.33 19.12
C THR A 80 1.77 -7.00 20.02
N ASN A 81 2.00 -6.72 21.31
CA ASN A 81 0.94 -6.40 22.26
C ASN A 81 0.61 -4.91 22.26
N LEU A 82 -0.38 -4.51 21.48
CA LEU A 82 -0.86 -3.13 21.41
C LEU A 82 -2.01 -2.88 22.41
N PRO A 83 -2.08 -1.69 23.04
CA PRO A 83 -3.20 -1.33 23.91
C PRO A 83 -4.56 -1.35 23.19
N SER A 84 -4.59 -1.02 21.89
CA SER A 84 -5.79 -1.06 21.04
C SER A 84 -6.17 -2.46 20.57
N ALA A 85 -5.22 -3.40 20.58
CA ALA A 85 -5.39 -4.80 20.17
C ALA A 85 -4.53 -5.71 21.08
N PRO A 86 -4.92 -5.91 22.34
CA PRO A 86 -4.14 -6.68 23.29
C PRO A 86 -4.18 -8.19 23.01
N TRP A 87 -3.14 -8.89 23.44
CA TRP A 87 -3.13 -10.34 23.51
C TRP A 87 -3.77 -10.83 24.80
N TYR A 88 -4.67 -11.80 24.67
CA TYR A 88 -5.23 -12.57 25.78
C TYR A 88 -4.61 -13.97 25.78
N ILE A 89 -3.90 -14.29 26.85
CA ILE A 89 -3.30 -15.62 27.04
C ILE A 89 -4.31 -16.50 27.76
N ILE A 90 -4.74 -17.58 27.09
CA ILE A 90 -5.75 -18.51 27.58
C ILE A 90 -5.06 -19.82 27.99
N ASP A 91 -5.33 -20.28 29.22
CA ASP A 91 -4.99 -21.65 29.65
C ASP A 91 -5.82 -22.65 28.82
N ALA A 92 -5.13 -23.42 28.00
CA ALA A 92 -5.75 -24.37 27.08
C ALA A 92 -5.51 -25.86 27.52
N GLU A 93 -5.21 -26.12 28.77
CA GLU A 93 -5.11 -27.50 29.34
C GLU A 93 -6.46 -28.22 29.25
N SER A 94 -7.55 -27.54 29.58
CA SER A 94 -8.91 -28.06 29.45
C SER A 94 -9.66 -27.42 28.30
N LYS A 95 -10.09 -28.21 27.31
CA LYS A 95 -10.84 -27.68 26.13
C LYS A 95 -12.08 -26.91 26.54
N LYS A 96 -12.86 -27.41 27.52
CA LYS A 96 -14.08 -26.74 27.99
C LYS A 96 -13.78 -25.40 28.63
N TRP A 97 -12.69 -25.35 29.42
CA TRP A 97 -12.27 -24.12 30.07
C TRP A 97 -11.75 -23.10 29.04
N THR A 98 -10.99 -23.55 28.06
CA THR A 98 -10.53 -22.72 26.93
C THR A 98 -11.69 -22.06 26.18
N GLU A 99 -12.71 -22.86 25.88
CA GLU A 99 -13.94 -22.40 25.19
C GLU A 99 -14.67 -21.34 26.01
N LEU A 100 -14.79 -21.55 27.33
CA LEU A 100 -15.45 -20.60 28.21
C LEU A 100 -14.67 -19.28 28.28
N GLN A 101 -13.37 -19.31 28.54
CA GLN A 101 -12.53 -18.11 28.58
C GLN A 101 -12.56 -17.35 27.26
N ALA A 102 -12.49 -18.04 26.12
CA ALA A 102 -12.56 -17.41 24.81
C ALA A 102 -13.90 -16.67 24.60
N LEU A 103 -15.01 -17.29 25.00
CA LEU A 103 -16.35 -16.69 24.91
C LEU A 103 -16.50 -15.48 25.85
N GLU A 104 -15.98 -15.57 27.08
CA GLU A 104 -15.99 -14.46 28.04
C GLU A 104 -15.21 -13.25 27.48
N ILE A 105 -13.98 -13.45 26.99
CA ILE A 105 -13.16 -12.41 26.37
C ILE A 105 -13.88 -11.76 25.17
N LEU A 106 -14.47 -12.59 24.30
CA LEU A 106 -15.19 -12.07 23.13
C LEU A 106 -16.43 -11.29 23.52
N THR A 107 -17.22 -11.76 24.49
CA THR A 107 -18.43 -11.09 24.97
C THR A 107 -18.09 -9.76 25.60
N GLU A 108 -17.11 -9.74 26.52
CA GLU A 108 -16.64 -8.52 27.17
C GLU A 108 -16.07 -7.51 26.15
N GLY A 109 -15.26 -7.98 25.19
CA GLY A 109 -14.73 -7.14 24.13
C GLY A 109 -15.81 -6.50 23.25
N ILE A 110 -16.86 -7.26 22.91
CA ILE A 110 -18.01 -6.75 22.15
C ILE A 110 -18.80 -5.73 22.97
N ASP A 111 -19.07 -6.03 24.24
CA ASP A 111 -19.82 -5.12 25.12
C ASP A 111 -19.08 -3.77 25.30
N VAL A 112 -17.76 -3.83 25.51
CA VAL A 112 -16.92 -2.64 25.61
C VAL A 112 -16.89 -1.86 24.28
N ALA A 113 -16.77 -2.55 23.14
CA ALA A 113 -16.79 -1.90 21.84
C ALA A 113 -18.12 -1.21 21.54
N LEU A 114 -19.25 -1.84 21.89
CA LEU A 114 -20.59 -1.26 21.73
C LEU A 114 -20.83 -0.05 22.67
N ALA A 115 -20.28 -0.10 23.89
CA ALA A 115 -20.39 1.01 24.84
C ALA A 115 -19.53 2.20 24.45
N ASN A 116 -18.35 1.97 23.84
CA ASN A 116 -17.35 2.98 23.51
C ASN A 116 -17.47 3.56 22.09
N ASN A 117 -18.58 3.43 21.44
CA ASN A 117 -18.84 3.82 20.03
C ASN A 117 -18.47 5.27 19.66
N ALA A 118 -17.79 6.02 20.52
CA ALA A 118 -17.42 7.45 20.35
C ALA A 118 -16.02 7.82 20.88
N MET A 119 -15.21 6.92 21.38
CA MET A 119 -13.87 7.31 21.83
C MET A 119 -12.90 7.32 20.66
N ALA A 120 -12.48 8.53 20.27
CA ALA A 120 -11.35 8.69 19.36
C ALA A 120 -10.10 8.06 20.00
N VAL A 121 -9.64 6.96 19.44
CA VAL A 121 -8.35 6.36 19.83
C VAL A 121 -7.24 7.36 19.50
N PRO A 122 -6.29 7.62 20.42
CA PRO A 122 -5.15 8.48 20.09
C PRO A 122 -4.42 7.91 18.88
N ILE A 123 -4.26 8.73 17.84
CA ILE A 123 -3.53 8.35 16.64
C ILE A 123 -2.06 8.21 17.04
N LEU A 124 -1.56 6.99 17.10
CA LEU A 124 -0.12 6.74 17.22
C LEU A 124 0.52 7.17 15.89
N GLN A 125 1.24 8.29 15.91
CA GLN A 125 1.97 8.74 14.73
C GLN A 125 3.37 8.13 14.75
N ASN A 126 3.64 7.25 13.79
CA ASN A 126 5.00 6.83 13.53
C ASN A 126 5.80 8.00 12.92
N VAL A 127 7.05 8.12 13.30
CA VAL A 127 7.95 9.12 12.75
C VAL A 127 8.69 8.50 11.56
N PHE A 128 8.48 9.06 10.38
CA PHE A 128 9.16 8.63 9.16
C PHE A 128 10.23 9.65 8.75
N SER A 129 11.33 9.17 8.17
CA SER A 129 12.32 10.04 7.54
C SER A 129 11.76 10.55 6.21
N MET A 130 11.68 11.87 6.07
CA MET A 130 11.05 12.54 4.93
C MET A 130 12.09 13.18 4.01
N GLU A 131 11.86 13.10 2.69
CA GLU A 131 12.57 13.90 1.70
C GLU A 131 11.95 15.30 1.61
N LYS A 132 12.80 16.31 1.52
CA LYS A 132 12.34 17.70 1.33
C LYS A 132 11.86 17.90 -0.10
N MET A 133 10.60 18.23 -0.27
CA MET A 133 9.98 18.46 -1.59
C MET A 133 9.68 19.94 -1.83
N PRO A 134 9.78 20.43 -3.08
CA PRO A 134 9.33 21.78 -3.43
C PRO A 134 7.80 21.88 -3.39
N LEU A 135 7.26 23.09 -3.28
CA LEU A 135 5.84 23.34 -3.53
C LEU A 135 5.54 23.25 -5.03
N LEU A 136 4.30 22.92 -5.40
CA LEU A 136 3.91 22.81 -6.81
C LEU A 136 4.09 24.12 -7.58
N SER A 137 3.89 25.27 -6.91
CA SER A 137 4.10 26.60 -7.46
C SER A 137 5.56 26.92 -7.77
N GLU A 138 6.52 26.21 -7.18
CA GLU A 138 7.97 26.38 -7.39
C GLU A 138 8.49 25.52 -8.55
N ILE A 139 7.67 24.63 -9.11
CA ILE A 139 8.08 23.71 -10.17
C ILE A 139 8.16 24.44 -11.50
N PRO A 140 9.33 24.51 -12.16
CA PRO A 140 9.46 25.13 -13.48
C PRO A 140 8.78 24.25 -14.55
N LEU A 141 7.80 24.81 -15.25
CA LEU A 141 7.00 24.10 -16.26
C LEU A 141 7.43 24.36 -17.72
N ASP A 142 8.55 25.05 -17.90
CA ASP A 142 9.13 25.44 -19.20
C ASP A 142 9.98 24.35 -19.87
N LYS A 143 10.10 23.20 -19.27
CA LYS A 143 10.90 22.08 -19.78
C LYS A 143 10.29 21.47 -21.04
N THR A 144 11.08 21.37 -22.10
CA THR A 144 10.67 20.83 -23.40
C THR A 144 11.73 19.90 -23.98
N ILE A 145 11.32 19.08 -24.95
CA ILE A 145 12.22 18.22 -25.74
C ILE A 145 11.80 18.23 -27.22
N GLY A 146 12.78 18.34 -28.10
CA GLY A 146 12.55 18.29 -29.56
C GLY A 146 12.01 16.93 -30.02
N GLU A 147 11.27 16.90 -31.10
CA GLU A 147 10.59 15.70 -31.58
C GLU A 147 11.58 14.57 -31.95
N ASP A 148 12.66 14.89 -32.63
CA ASP A 148 13.65 13.88 -33.07
C ASP A 148 14.45 13.35 -31.90
N GLU A 149 14.84 14.23 -30.97
CA GLU A 149 15.48 13.85 -29.72
C GLU A 149 14.54 12.94 -28.89
N TYR A 150 13.26 13.31 -28.77
CA TYR A 150 12.26 12.50 -28.09
C TYR A 150 12.17 11.09 -28.69
N LYS A 151 12.09 10.95 -30.02
CA LYS A 151 12.00 9.64 -30.67
C LYS A 151 13.23 8.79 -30.41
N LYS A 152 14.42 9.39 -30.48
CA LYS A 152 15.70 8.71 -30.20
C LYS A 152 15.80 8.24 -28.75
N GLU A 153 15.55 9.16 -27.80
CA GLU A 153 15.62 8.87 -26.36
C GLU A 153 14.55 7.86 -25.94
N LEU A 154 13.31 7.98 -26.43
CA LEU A 154 12.24 7.05 -26.14
C LEU A 154 12.63 5.61 -26.50
N LYS A 155 13.16 5.39 -27.71
CA LYS A 155 13.60 4.06 -28.17
C LYS A 155 14.74 3.52 -27.30
N ARG A 156 15.74 4.36 -27.00
CA ARG A 156 16.88 3.99 -26.16
C ARG A 156 16.44 3.56 -24.75
N LEU A 157 15.59 4.37 -24.10
CA LEU A 157 15.12 4.12 -22.74
C LEU A 157 14.17 2.91 -22.70
N GLN A 158 13.31 2.73 -23.69
CA GLN A 158 12.43 1.56 -23.75
C GLN A 158 13.23 0.26 -23.93
N ASN A 159 14.28 0.26 -24.74
CA ASN A 159 15.18 -0.92 -24.84
C ASN A 159 15.84 -1.23 -23.49
N ARG A 160 16.38 -0.21 -22.82
CA ARG A 160 17.00 -0.40 -21.50
C ARG A 160 16.01 -0.90 -20.45
N LEU A 161 14.80 -0.33 -20.41
CA LEU A 161 13.74 -0.79 -19.52
C LEU A 161 13.33 -2.25 -19.77
N GLY A 162 13.28 -2.68 -21.05
CA GLY A 162 13.03 -4.09 -21.40
C GLY A 162 14.10 -5.04 -20.88
N GLU A 163 15.38 -4.64 -20.93
CA GLU A 163 16.49 -5.40 -20.32
C GLU A 163 16.34 -5.53 -18.81
N LEU A 164 16.04 -4.40 -18.12
CA LEU A 164 15.84 -4.37 -16.69
C LEU A 164 14.63 -5.20 -16.27
N HIS A 165 13.55 -5.18 -17.06
CA HIS A 165 12.36 -6.00 -16.82
C HIS A 165 12.68 -7.51 -16.81
N ASN A 166 13.52 -7.98 -17.73
CA ASN A 166 14.01 -9.36 -17.73
C ASN A 166 14.85 -9.70 -16.50
N ARG A 167 15.67 -8.75 -16.04
CA ARG A 167 16.48 -8.92 -14.80
C ARG A 167 15.61 -8.94 -13.56
N LEU A 168 14.63 -8.03 -13.46
CA LEU A 168 13.62 -7.94 -12.41
C LEU A 168 12.88 -9.26 -12.23
N TYR A 169 12.40 -9.86 -13.33
CA TYR A 169 11.71 -11.15 -13.30
C TYR A 169 12.59 -12.26 -12.71
N ARG A 170 13.85 -12.35 -13.14
CA ARG A 170 14.80 -13.37 -12.65
C ARG A 170 15.22 -13.16 -11.19
N LYS A 171 15.42 -11.90 -10.76
CA LYS A 171 15.77 -11.55 -9.37
C LYS A 171 14.54 -11.54 -8.45
N LYS A 172 13.33 -11.73 -9.00
CA LYS A 172 12.04 -11.73 -8.26
C LYS A 172 11.77 -10.44 -7.47
N VAL A 173 12.21 -9.30 -7.99
CA VAL A 173 11.97 -8.00 -7.37
C VAL A 173 10.56 -7.50 -7.75
N PRO A 174 9.64 -7.27 -6.82
CA PRO A 174 8.35 -6.66 -7.12
C PRO A 174 8.49 -5.15 -7.32
N VAL A 175 7.71 -4.56 -8.22
CA VAL A 175 7.74 -3.12 -8.49
C VAL A 175 6.33 -2.55 -8.49
N ILE A 176 6.17 -1.40 -7.86
CA ILE A 176 4.92 -0.66 -7.80
C ILE A 176 5.16 0.74 -8.36
N ILE A 177 4.39 1.12 -9.37
CA ILE A 177 4.46 2.46 -9.96
C ILE A 177 3.10 3.14 -9.71
N ALA A 178 3.10 4.20 -8.91
CA ALA A 178 1.92 4.95 -8.52
C ALA A 178 1.85 6.28 -9.30
N TYR A 179 0.76 6.49 -10.04
CA TYR A 179 0.52 7.71 -10.81
C TYR A 179 -0.61 8.54 -10.21
N GLU A 180 -0.26 9.75 -9.80
CA GLU A 180 -1.20 10.83 -9.48
C GLU A 180 -0.90 12.07 -10.32
N GLY A 181 -1.80 13.03 -10.33
CA GLY A 181 -1.61 14.27 -11.08
C GLY A 181 -2.93 14.86 -11.57
N TRP A 182 -2.86 16.09 -12.02
CA TRP A 182 -4.04 16.83 -12.51
C TRP A 182 -4.81 16.07 -13.59
N ASP A 183 -6.09 16.35 -13.71
CA ASP A 183 -6.87 15.84 -14.83
C ASP A 183 -6.33 16.43 -16.12
N ALA A 184 -6.29 15.62 -17.16
CA ALA A 184 -5.63 15.89 -18.44
C ALA A 184 -4.09 16.11 -18.38
N ALA A 185 -3.42 15.93 -17.24
CA ALA A 185 -1.97 16.11 -17.14
C ALA A 185 -1.17 15.12 -18.00
N GLY A 186 -1.70 13.93 -18.31
CA GLY A 186 -1.05 12.99 -19.23
C GLY A 186 -0.61 11.67 -18.60
N LYS A 187 -1.18 11.29 -17.45
CA LYS A 187 -0.92 10.01 -16.76
C LYS A 187 -0.92 8.80 -17.70
N GLY A 188 -2.04 8.54 -18.36
CA GLY A 188 -2.17 7.40 -19.28
C GLY A 188 -1.19 7.42 -20.48
N GLY A 189 -0.72 8.62 -20.89
CA GLY A 189 0.31 8.77 -21.92
C GLY A 189 1.71 8.34 -21.43
N ASN A 190 2.03 8.57 -20.16
CA ASN A 190 3.24 8.08 -19.51
C ASN A 190 3.18 6.57 -19.34
N ILE A 191 2.10 6.05 -18.76
CA ILE A 191 1.87 4.60 -18.55
C ILE A 191 2.04 3.85 -19.87
N LYS A 192 1.43 4.32 -20.97
CA LYS A 192 1.57 3.70 -22.29
C LYS A 192 3.03 3.62 -22.79
N ARG A 193 3.92 4.55 -22.41
CA ARG A 193 5.34 4.53 -22.83
C ARG A 193 6.16 3.58 -21.99
N ILE A 194 5.85 3.46 -20.72
CA ILE A 194 6.47 2.46 -19.86
C ILE A 194 6.02 1.06 -20.28
N THR A 195 4.72 0.81 -20.38
CA THR A 195 4.20 -0.53 -20.72
C THR A 195 4.60 -0.99 -22.11
N GLY A 196 4.83 -0.07 -23.06
CA GLY A 196 5.32 -0.39 -24.40
C GLY A 196 6.71 -1.02 -24.45
N ALA A 197 7.45 -1.02 -23.34
CA ALA A 197 8.76 -1.66 -23.18
C ALA A 197 8.74 -2.97 -22.39
N LEU A 198 7.60 -3.35 -21.83
CA LEU A 198 7.46 -4.48 -20.92
C LEU A 198 6.79 -5.68 -21.59
N ASP A 199 7.15 -6.87 -21.16
CA ASP A 199 6.42 -8.09 -21.51
C ASP A 199 5.03 -8.06 -20.83
N PRO A 200 3.92 -8.21 -21.58
CA PRO A 200 2.57 -8.12 -21.04
C PRO A 200 2.26 -9.15 -19.94
N ARG A 201 3.03 -10.23 -19.82
CA ARG A 201 2.89 -11.21 -18.74
C ARG A 201 3.53 -10.76 -17.42
N GLY A 202 4.40 -9.75 -17.46
CA GLY A 202 5.20 -9.29 -16.33
C GLY A 202 4.70 -8.00 -15.70
N TYR A 203 3.59 -7.43 -16.16
CA TYR A 203 3.01 -6.23 -15.55
C TYR A 203 1.48 -6.25 -15.57
N GLU A 204 0.89 -5.46 -14.70
CA GLU A 204 -0.54 -5.19 -14.67
C GLU A 204 -0.79 -3.69 -14.45
N VAL A 205 -1.77 -3.13 -15.17
CA VAL A 205 -2.20 -1.74 -14.99
C VAL A 205 -3.56 -1.73 -14.30
N HIS A 206 -3.65 -1.04 -13.17
CA HIS A 206 -4.84 -0.91 -12.37
C HIS A 206 -5.41 0.51 -12.50
N PRO A 207 -6.41 0.76 -13.37
CA PRO A 207 -7.16 2.01 -13.36
C PRO A 207 -8.09 2.02 -12.13
N ILE A 208 -7.87 2.97 -11.23
CA ILE A 208 -8.62 3.07 -9.99
C ILE A 208 -9.78 4.05 -10.18
N ALA A 209 -10.99 3.53 -10.07
CA ALA A 209 -12.23 4.28 -10.08
C ALA A 209 -12.83 4.38 -8.65
N SER A 210 -14.04 4.94 -8.53
CA SER A 210 -14.79 4.94 -7.28
C SER A 210 -14.90 3.53 -6.70
N PRO A 211 -14.81 3.36 -5.37
CA PRO A 211 -14.83 2.04 -4.77
C PRO A 211 -16.20 1.37 -4.91
N GLU A 212 -16.18 0.08 -5.20
CA GLU A 212 -17.36 -0.79 -5.25
C GLU A 212 -17.97 -0.99 -3.84
N PRO A 213 -19.27 -1.39 -3.71
CA PRO A 213 -19.88 -1.57 -2.40
C PRO A 213 -19.11 -2.53 -1.47
N HIS A 214 -18.55 -3.60 -2.02
CA HIS A 214 -17.75 -4.56 -1.23
C HIS A 214 -16.37 -3.99 -0.82
N GLU A 215 -15.82 -3.03 -1.57
CA GLU A 215 -14.59 -2.31 -1.21
C GLU A 215 -14.87 -1.24 -0.13
N LYS A 216 -16.03 -0.54 -0.23
CA LYS A 216 -16.46 0.45 0.78
C LYS A 216 -16.71 -0.17 2.17
N ALA A 217 -17.10 -1.45 2.23
CA ALA A 217 -17.29 -2.19 3.47
C ALA A 217 -15.98 -2.59 4.17
N ARG A 218 -14.82 -2.21 3.63
CA ARG A 218 -13.48 -2.54 4.14
C ARG A 218 -12.63 -1.30 4.29
N HIS A 219 -11.50 -1.43 4.99
CA HIS A 219 -10.49 -0.38 5.04
C HIS A 219 -10.09 0.04 3.61
N TYR A 220 -9.93 1.34 3.35
CA TYR A 220 -9.69 1.86 1.98
C TYR A 220 -8.44 1.29 1.30
N LEU A 221 -7.40 0.92 2.07
CA LEU A 221 -6.19 0.27 1.55
C LEU A 221 -6.43 -1.17 1.09
N TRP A 222 -7.49 -1.83 1.55
CA TRP A 222 -7.76 -3.23 1.20
C TRP A 222 -7.81 -3.46 -0.32
N ARG A 223 -8.43 -2.58 -1.07
CA ARG A 223 -8.53 -2.68 -2.52
C ARG A 223 -7.19 -2.58 -3.24
N PHE A 224 -6.18 -1.98 -2.62
CA PHE A 224 -4.82 -1.88 -3.14
C PHE A 224 -3.99 -3.10 -2.74
N TRP A 225 -4.14 -3.60 -1.51
CA TRP A 225 -3.53 -4.86 -1.08
C TRP A 225 -3.86 -6.02 -2.02
N THR A 226 -5.10 -6.11 -2.49
CA THR A 226 -5.56 -7.18 -3.41
C THR A 226 -5.01 -7.05 -4.83
N ARG A 227 -4.37 -5.93 -5.17
CA ARG A 227 -3.82 -5.61 -6.50
C ARG A 227 -2.30 -5.48 -6.52
N LEU A 228 -1.64 -5.90 -5.45
CA LEU A 228 -0.17 -5.87 -5.39
C LEU A 228 0.45 -6.87 -6.38
N PRO A 229 1.64 -6.56 -6.91
CA PRO A 229 2.30 -7.43 -7.89
C PRO A 229 2.81 -8.71 -7.23
N LYS A 230 2.94 -9.76 -8.01
CA LYS A 230 3.75 -10.91 -7.64
C LYS A 230 5.23 -10.52 -7.65
N THR A 231 6.06 -11.25 -6.92
CA THR A 231 7.52 -11.10 -7.01
C THR A 231 8.00 -11.24 -8.46
N GLY A 232 8.83 -10.29 -8.89
CA GLY A 232 9.31 -10.22 -10.27
C GLY A 232 8.31 -9.63 -11.28
N HIS A 233 7.26 -8.96 -10.81
CA HIS A 233 6.25 -8.31 -11.65
C HIS A 233 6.08 -6.84 -11.29
N ILE A 234 5.43 -6.08 -12.16
CA ILE A 234 5.18 -4.64 -12.01
C ILE A 234 3.68 -4.40 -11.90
N ALA A 235 3.21 -3.74 -10.83
CA ALA A 235 1.88 -3.17 -10.76
C ALA A 235 1.95 -1.65 -11.02
N ILE A 236 1.13 -1.16 -11.93
CA ILE A 236 1.04 0.27 -12.27
C ILE A 236 -0.36 0.75 -11.89
N PHE A 237 -0.45 1.68 -10.95
CA PHE A 237 -1.71 2.26 -10.51
C PHE A 237 -1.95 3.60 -11.21
N ASP A 238 -3.03 3.71 -11.99
CA ASP A 238 -3.54 4.99 -12.53
C ASP A 238 -4.62 5.52 -11.58
N ARG A 239 -4.29 6.50 -10.77
CA ARG A 239 -4.85 6.87 -9.48
C ARG A 239 -4.56 5.81 -8.41
N THR A 240 -4.48 6.23 -7.14
CA THR A 240 -3.90 5.39 -6.08
C THR A 240 -4.66 5.56 -4.75
N TRP A 241 -4.06 5.03 -3.67
CA TRP A 241 -4.51 5.21 -2.29
C TRP A 241 -4.47 6.67 -1.83
N TYR A 242 -3.75 7.52 -2.53
CA TYR A 242 -3.69 8.95 -2.24
C TYR A 242 -5.00 9.70 -2.51
N GLY A 243 -5.94 9.08 -3.20
CA GLY A 243 -7.31 9.59 -3.33
C GLY A 243 -7.97 9.92 -1.98
N ARG A 244 -7.60 9.19 -0.89
CA ARG A 244 -8.07 9.42 0.47
C ARG A 244 -7.77 10.83 0.98
N VAL A 245 -6.58 11.35 0.71
CA VAL A 245 -6.10 12.66 1.17
C VAL A 245 -6.30 13.78 0.15
N MET A 246 -6.81 13.46 -1.03
CA MET A 246 -7.14 14.41 -2.10
C MET A 246 -8.65 14.44 -2.38
N VAL A 247 -9.12 13.64 -3.34
CA VAL A 247 -10.51 13.70 -3.80
C VAL A 247 -11.50 13.33 -2.70
N GLU A 248 -11.24 12.30 -1.90
CA GLU A 248 -12.17 11.90 -0.83
C GLU A 248 -12.25 12.94 0.29
N ARG A 249 -11.14 13.60 0.61
CA ARG A 249 -11.07 14.73 1.52
C ARG A 249 -11.87 15.92 1.02
N LEU A 250 -11.65 16.35 -0.23
CA LEU A 250 -12.24 17.58 -0.80
C LEU A 250 -13.70 17.43 -1.19
N GLU A 251 -14.13 16.21 -1.54
CA GLU A 251 -15.53 15.91 -1.85
C GLU A 251 -16.33 15.43 -0.62
N GLY A 252 -15.70 15.31 0.55
CA GLY A 252 -16.37 14.89 1.78
C GLY A 252 -16.80 13.42 1.78
N PHE A 253 -16.08 12.55 1.05
CA PHE A 253 -16.37 11.12 0.99
C PHE A 253 -15.81 10.34 2.16
N CYS A 254 -14.99 10.97 2.99
CA CYS A 254 -14.50 10.44 4.26
C CYS A 254 -14.51 11.53 5.34
N SER A 255 -14.46 11.12 6.61
CA SER A 255 -14.40 12.07 7.73
C SER A 255 -13.05 12.78 7.82
N GLU A 256 -13.03 13.90 8.59
CA GLU A 256 -11.79 14.64 8.83
C GLU A 256 -10.74 13.77 9.55
N ASN A 257 -11.15 12.93 10.48
CA ASN A 257 -10.27 11.99 11.18
C ASN A 257 -9.69 10.95 10.21
N ASP A 258 -10.47 10.46 9.25
CA ASP A 258 -10.02 9.46 8.28
C ASP A 258 -8.90 9.98 7.38
N TRP A 259 -9.07 11.16 6.76
CA TRP A 259 -8.02 11.67 5.90
C TRP A 259 -6.79 12.18 6.66
N LYS A 260 -6.96 12.70 7.88
CA LYS A 260 -5.81 13.09 8.73
C LYS A 260 -4.96 11.89 9.13
N ARG A 261 -5.60 10.78 9.47
CA ARG A 261 -4.96 9.51 9.82
C ARG A 261 -4.29 8.88 8.59
N ALA A 262 -4.87 9.03 7.41
CA ALA A 262 -4.43 8.38 6.19
C ALA A 262 -2.98 8.71 5.78
N TYR A 263 -2.42 9.87 6.14
CA TYR A 263 -1.02 10.17 5.88
C TYR A 263 -0.08 9.17 6.55
N ASN A 264 -0.34 8.84 7.82
CA ASN A 264 0.44 7.86 8.56
C ASN A 264 0.21 6.44 8.02
N GLU A 265 -1.05 6.05 7.79
CA GLU A 265 -1.43 4.74 7.25
C GLU A 265 -0.81 4.47 5.87
N ILE A 266 -0.73 5.48 5.02
CA ILE A 266 -0.09 5.39 3.70
C ILE A 266 1.41 5.17 3.84
N ASN A 267 2.07 5.94 4.72
CA ASN A 267 3.50 5.77 4.95
C ASN A 267 3.82 4.39 5.52
N GLU A 268 3.00 3.87 6.44
CA GLU A 268 3.10 2.51 6.96
C GLU A 268 2.93 1.46 5.86
N PHE A 269 1.88 1.60 5.05
CA PHE A 269 1.59 0.70 3.93
C PHE A 269 2.78 0.63 2.94
N GLU A 270 3.32 1.79 2.57
CA GLU A 270 4.48 1.85 1.69
C GLU A 270 5.75 1.32 2.36
N LYS A 271 5.90 1.51 3.68
CA LYS A 271 7.02 0.94 4.45
C LYS A 271 6.98 -0.59 4.46
N GLU A 272 5.80 -1.19 4.70
CA GLU A 272 5.62 -2.65 4.64
C GLU A 272 5.99 -3.21 3.25
N LEU A 273 5.56 -2.53 2.18
CA LEU A 273 5.90 -2.93 0.81
C LEU A 273 7.40 -2.79 0.52
N HIS A 274 8.03 -1.73 0.99
CA HIS A 274 9.47 -1.55 0.88
C HIS A 274 10.24 -2.63 1.64
N ASP A 275 9.83 -2.94 2.88
CA ASP A 275 10.45 -3.97 3.72
C ASP A 275 10.26 -5.39 3.14
N TRP A 276 9.16 -5.62 2.42
CA TRP A 276 8.97 -6.82 1.61
C TRP A 276 9.96 -6.91 0.43
N GLY A 277 10.64 -5.81 0.09
CA GLY A 277 11.59 -5.71 -1.01
C GLY A 277 10.99 -5.13 -2.30
N ALA A 278 9.84 -4.48 -2.23
CA ALA A 278 9.26 -3.81 -3.37
C ALA A 278 9.96 -2.48 -3.67
N VAL A 279 10.19 -2.21 -4.96
CA VAL A 279 10.57 -0.88 -5.44
C VAL A 279 9.30 -0.08 -5.65
N ILE A 280 9.17 1.05 -4.95
CA ILE A 280 7.99 1.93 -5.02
C ILE A 280 8.38 3.22 -5.71
N ILE A 281 7.74 3.53 -6.83
CA ILE A 281 8.00 4.73 -7.62
C ILE A 281 6.70 5.55 -7.70
N LYS A 282 6.71 6.77 -7.16
CA LYS A 282 5.52 7.63 -7.11
C LYS A 282 5.68 8.84 -8.00
N PHE A 283 4.73 9.05 -8.89
CA PHE A 283 4.71 10.17 -9.83
C PHE A 283 3.55 11.11 -9.56
N TRP A 284 3.87 12.39 -9.38
CA TRP A 284 2.91 13.49 -9.53
C TRP A 284 3.08 14.13 -10.91
N VAL A 285 2.05 14.07 -11.74
CA VAL A 285 2.09 14.67 -13.10
C VAL A 285 1.57 16.10 -13.04
N GLN A 286 2.50 17.06 -13.09
CA GLN A 286 2.26 18.49 -12.90
C GLN A 286 2.02 19.22 -14.20
N ILE A 287 1.01 20.06 -14.23
CA ILE A 287 0.71 21.09 -15.27
C ILE A 287 0.17 22.33 -14.57
N ASP A 288 0.13 23.44 -15.27
CA ASP A 288 -0.60 24.63 -14.84
C ASP A 288 -2.09 24.58 -15.23
N LYS A 289 -2.84 25.51 -14.65
CA LYS A 289 -4.29 25.62 -14.82
C LYS A 289 -4.67 25.95 -16.28
N ASP A 290 -3.85 26.72 -16.98
CA ASP A 290 -4.14 27.12 -18.37
C ASP A 290 -3.91 25.95 -19.33
N THR A 291 -2.82 25.23 -19.19
CA THR A 291 -2.56 23.98 -19.94
C THR A 291 -3.68 22.96 -19.72
N GLN A 292 -4.24 22.85 -18.52
CA GLN A 292 -5.39 21.97 -18.27
C GLN A 292 -6.61 22.40 -19.10
N LEU A 293 -6.92 23.71 -19.10
CA LEU A 293 -8.05 24.25 -19.85
C LEU A 293 -7.92 24.00 -21.36
N GLU A 294 -6.74 24.26 -21.91
CA GLU A 294 -6.45 23.98 -23.32
C GLU A 294 -6.71 22.50 -23.65
N ARG A 295 -6.27 21.58 -22.79
CA ARG A 295 -6.45 20.15 -22.99
C ARG A 295 -7.88 19.69 -22.80
N PHE A 296 -8.65 20.32 -21.95
CA PHE A 296 -10.09 20.08 -21.79
C PHE A 296 -10.82 20.49 -23.06
N ASN A 297 -10.55 21.69 -23.58
CA ASN A 297 -11.10 22.19 -24.85
C ASN A 297 -10.71 21.30 -26.04
N GLU A 298 -9.45 20.84 -26.11
CA GLU A 298 -9.00 19.87 -27.12
C GLU A 298 -9.82 18.58 -27.06
N ARG A 299 -10.07 18.05 -25.87
CA ARG A 299 -10.86 16.82 -25.69
C ARG A 299 -12.30 17.00 -26.11
N GLN A 300 -12.94 18.11 -25.72
CA GLN A 300 -14.33 18.43 -26.14
C GLN A 300 -14.48 18.58 -27.64
N ASN A 301 -13.50 19.18 -28.29
CA ASN A 301 -13.53 19.45 -29.75
C ASN A 301 -13.05 18.23 -30.59
N THR A 302 -12.58 17.14 -29.96
CA THR A 302 -12.12 15.94 -30.64
C THR A 302 -13.11 14.80 -30.42
N PRO A 303 -13.94 14.37 -31.38
CA PRO A 303 -14.97 13.34 -31.17
C PRO A 303 -14.47 12.06 -30.51
N GLN A 304 -13.27 11.59 -30.87
CA GLN A 304 -12.66 10.37 -30.33
C GLN A 304 -12.13 10.54 -28.90
N LYS A 305 -12.13 11.77 -28.35
CA LYS A 305 -11.62 12.09 -27.01
C LYS A 305 -12.71 12.61 -26.06
N GLN A 306 -13.91 12.90 -26.54
CA GLN A 306 -15.01 13.47 -25.73
C GLN A 306 -15.37 12.62 -24.53
N TRP A 307 -15.30 11.30 -24.65
CA TRP A 307 -15.54 10.36 -23.52
C TRP A 307 -14.52 10.48 -22.38
N LYS A 308 -13.41 11.21 -22.59
CA LYS A 308 -12.35 11.43 -21.57
C LYS A 308 -12.56 12.68 -20.72
N ILE A 309 -13.62 13.41 -20.95
CA ILE A 309 -13.95 14.60 -20.17
C ILE A 309 -15.35 14.45 -19.61
N THR A 310 -15.50 14.71 -18.32
CA THR A 310 -16.72 14.56 -17.57
C THR A 310 -17.01 15.83 -16.77
N ASP A 311 -18.23 15.94 -16.23
CA ASP A 311 -18.59 17.04 -15.33
C ASP A 311 -17.72 17.06 -14.06
N GLU A 312 -17.19 15.90 -13.64
CA GLU A 312 -16.27 15.80 -12.53
C GLU A 312 -14.95 16.55 -12.79
N ASP A 313 -14.39 16.45 -14.01
CA ASP A 313 -13.17 17.16 -14.38
C ASP A 313 -13.34 18.68 -14.25
N TRP A 314 -14.52 19.21 -14.63
CA TRP A 314 -14.83 20.63 -14.50
C TRP A 314 -15.00 21.06 -13.04
N ARG A 315 -15.72 20.29 -12.22
CA ARG A 315 -15.85 20.55 -10.77
C ARG A 315 -14.50 20.54 -10.07
N ASN A 316 -13.63 19.58 -10.38
CA ASN A 316 -12.28 19.51 -9.83
C ASN A 316 -11.47 20.77 -10.18
N ARG A 317 -11.61 21.24 -11.42
CA ARG A 317 -10.95 22.48 -11.85
C ARG A 317 -11.44 23.74 -11.10
N GLU A 318 -12.72 23.82 -10.76
CA GLU A 318 -13.26 24.93 -9.97
C GLU A 318 -12.62 24.99 -8.56
N LYS A 319 -12.24 23.84 -8.01
CA LYS A 319 -11.57 23.70 -6.70
C LYS A 319 -10.04 23.65 -6.82
N TRP A 320 -9.46 24.14 -7.92
CA TRP A 320 -8.01 24.03 -8.22
C TRP A 320 -7.13 24.37 -7.01
N ASP A 321 -7.35 25.53 -6.39
CA ASP A 321 -6.50 26.01 -5.31
C ASP A 321 -6.59 25.09 -4.06
N GLN A 322 -7.76 24.56 -3.76
CA GLN A 322 -7.97 23.60 -2.67
C GLN A 322 -7.25 22.25 -2.97
N TYR A 323 -7.29 21.81 -4.23
CA TYR A 323 -6.55 20.63 -4.67
C TYR A 323 -5.05 20.86 -4.60
N GLU A 324 -4.55 22.03 -5.00
CA GLU A 324 -3.13 22.38 -4.93
C GLU A 324 -2.61 22.35 -3.49
N ASP A 325 -3.36 22.91 -2.54
CA ASP A 325 -3.05 22.85 -1.12
C ASP A 325 -3.02 21.41 -0.60
N ALA A 326 -4.03 20.61 -0.94
CA ALA A 326 -4.10 19.21 -0.52
C ALA A 326 -2.96 18.37 -1.09
N VAL A 327 -2.56 18.62 -2.34
CA VAL A 327 -1.45 17.94 -3.00
C VAL A 327 -0.10 18.35 -2.41
N ASN A 328 0.09 19.64 -2.15
CA ASN A 328 1.29 20.12 -1.47
C ASN A 328 1.44 19.45 -0.10
N GLU A 329 0.36 19.41 0.69
CA GLU A 329 0.36 18.72 1.98
C GLU A 329 0.65 17.22 1.83
N MET A 330 0.03 16.56 0.86
CA MET A 330 0.24 15.14 0.57
C MET A 330 1.72 14.86 0.25
N ILE A 331 2.30 15.60 -0.67
CA ILE A 331 3.69 15.42 -1.08
C ILE A 331 4.64 15.64 0.11
N GLN A 332 4.43 16.70 0.91
CA GLN A 332 5.27 16.98 2.08
C GLN A 332 5.18 15.92 3.17
N LYS A 333 3.98 15.34 3.39
CA LYS A 333 3.74 14.36 4.46
C LYS A 333 3.99 12.91 4.06
N THR A 334 4.19 12.64 2.77
CA THR A 334 4.33 11.26 2.29
C THR A 334 5.53 11.04 1.35
N SER A 335 6.41 12.02 1.16
CA SER A 335 7.67 11.81 0.45
C SER A 335 8.71 11.22 1.40
N THR A 336 8.57 9.95 1.70
CA THR A 336 9.51 9.24 2.58
C THR A 336 10.81 8.91 1.85
N THR A 337 11.91 8.73 2.59
CA THR A 337 13.22 8.37 2.01
C THR A 337 13.24 7.02 1.28
N TYR A 338 12.33 6.11 1.65
CA TYR A 338 12.18 4.79 0.99
C TYR A 338 11.18 4.79 -0.17
N ALA A 339 10.32 5.81 -0.28
CA ALA A 339 9.36 5.98 -1.36
C ALA A 339 9.12 7.48 -1.63
N PRO A 340 10.08 8.20 -2.23
CA PRO A 340 9.95 9.62 -2.51
C PRO A 340 8.98 9.89 -3.68
N TRP A 341 8.37 11.08 -3.68
CA TRP A 341 7.62 11.58 -4.81
C TRP A 341 8.54 12.10 -5.91
N HIS A 342 8.22 11.78 -7.15
CA HIS A 342 8.84 12.35 -8.34
C HIS A 342 7.84 13.24 -9.09
N ILE A 343 8.15 14.52 -9.22
CA ILE A 343 7.29 15.46 -9.95
C ILE A 343 7.67 15.43 -11.44
N LEU A 344 6.68 15.21 -12.30
CA LEU A 344 6.84 15.19 -13.75
C LEU A 344 6.22 16.46 -14.34
N GLU A 345 7.06 17.38 -14.80
CA GLU A 345 6.65 18.58 -15.52
C GLU A 345 6.04 18.18 -16.88
N SER A 346 4.74 18.34 -17.03
CA SER A 346 4.00 17.73 -18.14
C SER A 346 3.29 18.73 -19.07
N VAL A 347 3.68 19.99 -19.05
CA VAL A 347 3.28 20.97 -20.08
C VAL A 347 3.77 20.46 -21.44
N ASP A 348 5.05 20.09 -21.58
CA ASP A 348 5.47 19.22 -22.69
C ASP A 348 5.32 17.74 -22.29
N LYS A 349 4.31 17.08 -22.84
CA LYS A 349 4.05 15.65 -22.63
C LYS A 349 5.23 14.75 -23.03
N ARG A 350 6.06 15.18 -24.00
CA ARG A 350 7.23 14.42 -24.47
C ARG A 350 8.32 14.44 -23.40
N TYR A 351 8.59 15.61 -22.84
CA TYR A 351 9.55 15.76 -21.74
C TYR A 351 9.16 14.89 -20.54
N ALA A 352 7.90 15.00 -20.07
CA ALA A 352 7.42 14.22 -18.93
C ALA A 352 7.57 12.70 -19.13
N ARG A 353 7.33 12.19 -20.34
CA ARG A 353 7.47 10.76 -20.67
C ARG A 353 8.92 10.29 -20.61
N ILE A 354 9.85 11.09 -21.12
CA ILE A 354 11.29 10.79 -21.05
C ILE A 354 11.78 10.83 -19.60
N LYS A 355 11.37 11.86 -18.82
CA LYS A 355 11.70 11.97 -17.40
C LYS A 355 11.19 10.78 -16.61
N ALA A 356 9.94 10.37 -16.80
CA ALA A 356 9.37 9.20 -16.12
C ALA A 356 10.13 7.91 -16.43
N LEU A 357 10.47 7.66 -17.70
CA LEU A 357 11.27 6.48 -18.09
C LEU A 357 12.66 6.48 -17.46
N LYS A 358 13.34 7.65 -17.42
CA LYS A 358 14.64 7.78 -16.78
C LYS A 358 14.57 7.43 -15.29
N ILE A 359 13.61 8.00 -14.58
CA ILE A 359 13.41 7.72 -13.15
C ILE A 359 13.14 6.24 -12.90
N VAL A 360 12.24 5.61 -13.68
CA VAL A 360 11.96 4.17 -13.53
C VAL A 360 13.22 3.34 -13.75
N ILE A 361 14.04 3.66 -14.75
CA ILE A 361 15.30 2.97 -15.04
C ILE A 361 16.28 3.16 -13.87
N GLU A 362 16.47 4.38 -13.40
CA GLU A 362 17.37 4.72 -12.29
C GLU A 362 16.99 3.98 -11.02
N GLU A 363 15.70 3.94 -10.66
CA GLU A 363 15.23 3.23 -9.46
C GLU A 363 15.41 1.70 -9.60
N LEU A 364 15.19 1.15 -10.78
CA LEU A 364 15.42 -0.27 -11.03
C LEU A 364 16.91 -0.62 -11.04
N GLU A 365 17.78 0.22 -11.58
CA GLU A 365 19.23 0.03 -11.58
C GLU A 365 19.79 -0.04 -10.16
N LYS A 366 19.36 0.84 -9.23
CA LYS A 366 19.78 0.82 -7.82
C LYS A 366 19.61 -0.55 -7.14
N VAL A 367 18.62 -1.33 -7.55
CA VAL A 367 18.27 -2.62 -6.91
C VAL A 367 18.75 -3.80 -7.75
N LEU A 368 18.89 -3.63 -9.07
CA LEU A 368 19.21 -4.73 -9.99
C LEU A 368 20.68 -4.78 -10.38
N GLU A 369 21.45 -3.76 -10.16
CA GLU A 369 22.90 -3.73 -10.34
C GLU A 369 23.64 -4.09 -9.05
#